data_a1b995dc8321baeb163a354c5ef8c109
#
_entry.id   a1b995dc8321baeb163a354c5ef8c109
#
_cell.length_a   1.000
_cell.length_b   1.000
_cell.length_c   1.000
_cell.angle_alpha   90.00
_cell.angle_beta   90.00
_cell.angle_gamma   90.00
#
_symmetry.space_group_name_H-M   'P 1'
#
loop_
_entity.id
_entity.type
_entity.pdbx_description
1 polymer ?
#
loop_
_entity_poly.entity_id
_entity_poly.type
_entity_poly.pdbx_seq_one_letter_code
_entity_poly.pdbx_strand_id
1 'polypeptide(L)'
;MKIYRRSFWKAETSKCYVIPALVLFVLFLPYPMDFIYNSECYEFHPLVLLPIGMFALVFLFMPSQYFYVILAEDRLMLRNSIYTFWKKGCLYQDIVKVKVGWAGGRSLPYMQVFTKRTKKRTWQYVIDLVNPKSYNELIEDIKAKGIPVETKRLECFTKYYKPGK
;
A
#
# COMPACT_ATOMS: atom_id res chain seq x y z
N MET A 1 -8.63 8.53 19.35
CA MET A 1 -8.15 8.31 17.95
C MET A 1 -6.93 7.39 18.00
N LYS A 2 -6.95 6.27 17.23
CA LYS A 2 -5.88 5.29 17.17
C LYS A 2 -5.39 5.12 15.74
N ILE A 3 -4.08 5.10 15.49
CA ILE A 3 -3.48 5.08 14.16
C ILE A 3 -2.66 3.81 14.00
N TYR A 4 -3.04 2.98 13.03
CA TYR A 4 -2.35 1.75 12.67
C TYR A 4 -1.45 2.00 11.47
N ARG A 5 -0.19 2.41 11.75
CA ARG A 5 0.79 2.75 10.71
C ARG A 5 2.18 2.25 11.09
N ARG A 6 2.90 1.66 10.15
CA ARG A 6 4.34 1.38 10.24
C ARG A 6 5.15 2.33 9.36
N SER A 7 6.46 2.31 9.53
CA SER A 7 7.37 3.07 8.66
C SER A 7 7.25 2.61 7.21
N PHE A 8 7.30 3.56 6.28
CA PHE A 8 7.30 3.34 4.84
C PHE A 8 8.34 2.29 4.39
N TRP A 9 9.57 2.39 4.89
CA TRP A 9 10.67 1.47 4.55
C TRP A 9 10.45 0.04 5.04
N LYS A 10 9.56 -0.17 6.00
CA LYS A 10 9.18 -1.49 6.50
C LYS A 10 8.03 -2.12 5.73
N ALA A 11 7.40 -1.38 4.82
CA ALA A 11 6.33 -1.89 3.95
C ALA A 11 6.90 -2.90 2.95
N GLU A 12 6.11 -3.92 2.61
CA GLU A 12 6.55 -4.94 1.65
C GLU A 12 6.69 -4.38 0.24
N THR A 13 5.75 -3.53 -0.14
CA THR A 13 5.83 -2.80 -1.40
C THR A 13 7.16 -2.04 -1.51
N SER A 14 7.62 -1.39 -0.44
CA SER A 14 8.88 -0.67 -0.44
C SER A 14 10.07 -1.60 -0.59
N LYS A 15 10.09 -2.73 0.11
CA LYS A 15 11.19 -3.69 0.03
C LYS A 15 11.26 -4.40 -1.32
N CYS A 16 10.10 -4.82 -1.85
CA CYS A 16 10.06 -5.62 -3.07
C CYS A 16 10.17 -4.81 -4.35
N TYR A 17 9.80 -3.53 -4.32
CA TYR A 17 9.73 -2.71 -5.53
C TYR A 17 10.51 -1.41 -5.43
N VAL A 18 10.32 -0.61 -4.37
CA VAL A 18 10.96 0.73 -4.28
C VAL A 18 12.46 0.61 -4.16
N ILE A 19 12.94 -0.23 -3.24
CA ILE A 19 14.38 -0.39 -3.00
C ILE A 19 15.07 -0.94 -4.26
N PRO A 20 14.61 -2.05 -4.88
CA PRO A 20 15.20 -2.51 -6.13
C PRO A 20 15.11 -1.49 -7.27
N ALA A 21 13.99 -0.77 -7.39
CA ALA A 21 13.85 0.27 -8.40
C ALA A 21 14.85 1.41 -8.20
N LEU A 22 15.05 1.86 -6.96
CA LEU A 22 16.06 2.89 -6.64
C LEU A 22 17.48 2.40 -6.95
N VAL A 23 17.81 1.15 -6.61
CA VAL A 23 19.12 0.55 -6.94
C VAL A 23 19.31 0.52 -8.45
N LEU A 24 18.32 0.03 -9.21
CA LEU A 24 18.39 0.02 -10.66
C LEU A 24 18.50 1.44 -11.23
N PHE A 25 17.73 2.39 -10.70
CA PHE A 25 17.80 3.79 -11.12
C PHE A 25 19.22 4.35 -10.97
N VAL A 26 19.84 4.14 -9.81
CA VAL A 26 21.22 4.59 -9.55
C VAL A 26 22.23 3.91 -10.51
N LEU A 27 22.06 2.61 -10.78
CA LEU A 27 22.93 1.88 -11.70
C LEU A 27 22.78 2.33 -13.15
N PHE A 28 21.58 2.70 -13.56
CA PHE A 28 21.30 3.17 -14.93
C PHE A 28 21.44 4.69 -15.10
N LEU A 29 21.60 5.45 -14.02
CA LEU A 29 21.74 6.91 -14.06
C LEU A 29 22.92 7.42 -14.92
N PRO A 30 24.09 6.75 -14.96
CA PRO A 30 25.21 7.19 -15.79
C PRO A 30 24.85 7.28 -17.28
N TYR A 31 24.05 6.35 -17.82
CA TYR A 31 23.73 6.32 -19.25
C TYR A 31 23.01 7.59 -19.76
N PRO A 32 21.92 8.06 -19.16
CA PRO A 32 21.29 9.32 -19.59
C PRO A 32 22.15 10.54 -19.28
N MET A 33 23.01 10.51 -18.26
CA MET A 33 23.94 11.60 -17.96
C MET A 33 25.02 11.70 -19.03
N ASP A 34 25.62 10.60 -19.45
CA ASP A 34 26.58 10.58 -20.56
C ASP A 34 25.92 11.09 -21.85
N PHE A 35 24.67 10.72 -22.12
CA PHE A 35 23.91 11.21 -23.23
C PHE A 35 23.70 12.75 -23.18
N ILE A 36 23.38 13.29 -22.00
CA ILE A 36 23.15 14.74 -21.80
C ILE A 36 24.48 15.50 -21.96
N TYR A 37 25.58 14.97 -21.41
CA TYR A 37 26.89 15.62 -21.45
C TYR A 37 27.59 15.51 -22.80
N ASN A 38 27.37 14.40 -23.52
CA ASN A 38 28.04 14.09 -24.79
C ASN A 38 27.06 14.12 -25.98
N SER A 39 26.03 14.97 -25.92
CA SER A 39 24.95 15.03 -26.92
C SER A 39 25.45 15.34 -28.35
N GLU A 40 26.62 15.92 -28.51
CA GLU A 40 27.24 16.17 -29.82
C GLU A 40 27.76 14.90 -30.50
N CYS A 41 28.00 13.81 -29.72
CA CYS A 41 28.60 12.57 -30.24
C CYS A 41 27.61 11.40 -30.32
N TYR A 42 26.40 11.52 -29.77
CA TYR A 42 25.44 10.42 -29.69
C TYR A 42 24.15 10.77 -30.46
N GLU A 43 23.80 9.95 -31.43
CA GLU A 43 22.45 9.95 -31.97
C GLU A 43 21.46 9.51 -30.89
N PHE A 44 20.38 10.28 -30.72
CA PHE A 44 19.32 9.96 -29.76
C PHE A 44 18.67 8.61 -30.08
N HIS A 45 18.97 7.61 -29.28
CA HIS A 45 18.33 6.32 -29.45
C HIS A 45 17.07 6.24 -28.57
N PRO A 46 15.87 6.10 -29.15
CA PRO A 46 14.59 6.13 -28.40
C PRO A 46 14.49 5.05 -27.30
N LEU A 47 15.31 3.98 -27.37
CA LEU A 47 15.39 2.96 -26.33
C LEU A 47 15.84 3.49 -24.96
N VAL A 48 16.51 4.63 -24.89
CA VAL A 48 16.90 5.27 -23.62
C VAL A 48 15.66 5.78 -22.85
N LEU A 49 14.58 6.12 -23.55
CA LEU A 49 13.33 6.54 -22.90
C LEU A 49 12.57 5.38 -22.24
N LEU A 50 12.83 4.15 -22.65
CA LEU A 50 12.09 2.97 -22.19
C LEU A 50 12.30 2.72 -20.68
N PRO A 51 13.54 2.64 -20.14
CA PRO A 51 13.74 2.53 -18.69
C PRO A 51 13.20 3.73 -17.93
N ILE A 52 13.34 4.95 -18.44
CA ILE A 52 12.80 6.16 -17.79
C ILE A 52 11.27 6.07 -17.71
N GLY A 53 10.60 5.69 -18.79
CA GLY A 53 9.16 5.47 -18.81
C GLY A 53 8.69 4.38 -17.84
N MET A 54 9.40 3.27 -17.78
CA MET A 54 9.12 2.20 -16.82
C MET A 54 9.26 2.67 -15.37
N PHE A 55 10.32 3.41 -15.05
CA PHE A 55 10.51 3.98 -13.71
C PHE A 55 9.37 4.96 -13.37
N ALA A 56 9.02 5.84 -14.30
CA ALA A 56 7.92 6.80 -14.11
C ALA A 56 6.60 6.07 -13.81
N LEU A 57 6.27 5.01 -14.55
CA LEU A 57 5.08 4.19 -14.31
C LEU A 57 5.10 3.53 -12.94
N VAL A 58 6.22 2.92 -12.54
CA VAL A 58 6.36 2.32 -11.21
C VAL A 58 6.10 3.35 -10.12
N PHE A 59 6.74 4.52 -10.18
CA PHE A 59 6.55 5.59 -9.19
C PHE A 59 5.14 6.20 -9.23
N LEU A 60 4.45 6.15 -10.35
CA LEU A 60 3.07 6.62 -10.47
C LEU A 60 2.06 5.65 -9.80
N PHE A 61 2.23 4.34 -9.99
CA PHE A 61 1.27 3.34 -9.52
C PHE A 61 1.54 2.82 -8.10
N MET A 62 2.80 2.72 -7.70
CA MET A 62 3.17 2.23 -6.37
C MET A 62 2.52 2.98 -5.20
N PRO A 63 2.40 4.32 -5.22
CA PRO A 63 1.80 5.04 -4.11
C PRO A 63 0.38 4.60 -3.79
N SER A 64 -0.35 4.01 -4.75
CA SER A 64 -1.70 3.48 -4.55
C SER A 64 -1.80 2.34 -3.52
N GLN A 65 -0.68 1.75 -3.11
CA GLN A 65 -0.65 0.61 -2.18
C GLN A 65 -0.32 1.02 -0.73
N TYR A 66 0.05 2.27 -0.48
CA TYR A 66 0.51 2.74 0.83
C TYR A 66 -0.63 3.30 1.69
N PHE A 67 -1.64 2.47 1.94
CA PHE A 67 -2.71 2.84 2.87
C PHE A 67 -2.43 2.35 4.28
N TYR A 68 -2.88 3.14 5.24
CA TYR A 68 -2.92 2.83 6.67
C TYR A 68 -4.31 3.13 7.23
N VAL A 69 -4.58 2.60 8.42
CA VAL A 69 -5.90 2.66 9.05
C VAL A 69 -5.87 3.62 10.23
N ILE A 70 -6.88 4.46 10.31
CA ILE A 70 -7.13 5.34 11.45
C ILE A 70 -8.51 5.01 11.99
N LEU A 71 -8.59 4.69 13.27
CA LEU A 71 -9.82 4.57 14.02
C LEU A 71 -10.03 5.88 14.81
N ALA A 72 -10.92 6.74 14.31
CA ALA A 72 -11.38 7.93 15.02
C ALA A 72 -12.50 7.56 16.00
N GLU A 73 -13.06 8.51 16.70
CA GLU A 73 -14.14 8.25 17.68
C GLU A 73 -15.42 7.77 17.00
N ASP A 74 -15.78 8.38 15.88
CA ASP A 74 -17.04 8.20 15.16
C ASP A 74 -16.90 7.47 13.81
N ARG A 75 -15.67 7.34 13.31
CA ARG A 75 -15.43 6.86 11.93
C ARG A 75 -14.17 6.02 11.75
N LEU A 76 -14.22 5.13 10.76
CA LEU A 76 -13.07 4.43 10.22
C LEU A 76 -12.54 5.21 9.02
N MET A 77 -11.25 5.45 8.98
CA MET A 77 -10.59 6.14 7.87
C MET A 77 -9.44 5.31 7.32
N LEU A 78 -9.36 5.24 6.00
CA LEU A 78 -8.22 4.76 5.25
C LEU A 78 -7.54 5.96 4.60
N ARG A 79 -6.25 6.13 4.85
CA ARG A 79 -5.48 7.24 4.32
C ARG A 79 -4.23 6.74 3.62
N ASN A 80 -3.94 7.31 2.45
CA ASN A 80 -2.69 7.05 1.76
C ASN A 80 -1.56 7.86 2.38
N SER A 81 -0.39 7.26 2.52
CA SER A 81 0.77 7.92 3.15
C SER A 81 1.51 8.87 2.21
N ILE A 82 1.45 8.64 0.90
CA ILE A 82 2.11 9.44 -0.12
C ILE A 82 1.13 10.44 -0.70
N TYR A 83 0.01 9.96 -1.23
CA TYR A 83 -1.06 10.81 -1.74
C TYR A 83 -1.99 11.25 -0.60
N THR A 84 -1.63 12.32 0.11
CA THR A 84 -2.35 12.80 1.30
C THR A 84 -3.80 13.20 1.02
N PHE A 85 -4.12 13.58 -0.22
CA PHE A 85 -5.48 13.84 -0.68
C PHE A 85 -6.32 12.57 -0.83
N TRP A 86 -5.66 11.39 -0.98
CA TRP A 86 -6.36 10.12 -1.15
C TRP A 86 -6.73 9.53 0.22
N LYS A 87 -7.86 9.94 0.69
CA LYS A 87 -8.46 9.51 1.97
C LYS A 87 -9.89 9.03 1.74
N LYS A 88 -10.28 7.98 2.44
CA LYS A 88 -11.65 7.47 2.50
C LYS A 88 -12.04 7.34 3.97
N GLY A 89 -13.20 7.87 4.34
CA GLY A 89 -13.75 7.76 5.69
C GLY A 89 -15.22 7.35 5.64
N CYS A 90 -15.63 6.54 6.61
CA CYS A 90 -17.03 6.13 6.80
C CYS A 90 -17.37 6.13 8.28
N LEU A 91 -18.54 6.62 8.62
CA LEU A 91 -19.07 6.55 9.99
C LEU A 91 -19.30 5.08 10.36
N TYR A 92 -19.05 4.71 11.60
CA TYR A 92 -19.23 3.33 12.05
C TYR A 92 -20.65 2.83 11.86
N GLN A 93 -21.66 3.69 12.06
CA GLN A 93 -23.07 3.37 11.85
C GLN A 93 -23.45 3.03 10.39
N ASP A 94 -22.67 3.51 9.43
CA ASP A 94 -22.88 3.24 7.99
C ASP A 94 -22.14 1.98 7.52
N ILE A 95 -21.27 1.39 8.34
CA ILE A 95 -20.52 0.19 8.01
C ILE A 95 -21.36 -1.04 8.33
N VAL A 96 -21.55 -1.92 7.35
CA VAL A 96 -22.22 -3.21 7.53
C VAL A 96 -21.25 -4.25 8.07
N LYS A 97 -20.08 -4.34 7.47
CA LYS A 97 -18.99 -5.24 7.89
C LYS A 97 -17.66 -4.80 7.31
N VAL A 98 -16.60 -5.24 7.92
CA VAL A 98 -15.23 -5.08 7.42
C VAL A 98 -14.63 -6.46 7.16
N LYS A 99 -13.91 -6.60 6.05
CA LYS A 99 -13.15 -7.79 5.75
C LYS A 99 -11.68 -7.43 5.68
N VAL A 100 -10.86 -8.09 6.49
CA VAL A 100 -9.42 -7.98 6.47
C VAL A 100 -8.86 -9.32 5.98
N GLY A 101 -8.02 -9.28 4.95
CA GLY A 101 -7.57 -10.53 4.38
C GLY A 101 -6.28 -10.45 3.59
N TRP A 102 -5.83 -11.63 3.20
CA TRP A 102 -4.71 -11.85 2.32
C TRP A 102 -5.13 -12.82 1.21
N ALA A 103 -4.85 -12.46 -0.04
CA ALA A 103 -5.24 -13.30 -1.19
C ALA A 103 -4.30 -14.52 -1.38
N GLY A 104 -3.14 -14.51 -0.74
CA GLY A 104 -2.13 -15.56 -0.88
C GLY A 104 -1.00 -15.19 -1.84
N GLY A 105 0.05 -16.01 -1.86
CA GLY A 105 1.23 -15.80 -2.72
C GLY A 105 1.94 -14.47 -2.43
N ARG A 106 2.28 -13.72 -3.48
CA ARG A 106 2.93 -12.41 -3.40
C ARG A 106 1.96 -11.24 -3.23
N SER A 107 0.66 -11.51 -3.00
CA SER A 107 -0.31 -10.44 -2.79
C SER A 107 -0.07 -9.72 -1.45
N LEU A 108 -0.54 -8.49 -1.37
CA LEU A 108 -0.48 -7.69 -0.15
C LEU A 108 -1.78 -7.85 0.66
N PRO A 109 -1.73 -7.64 1.98
CA PRO A 109 -2.93 -7.63 2.80
C PRO A 109 -3.85 -6.48 2.40
N TYR A 110 -5.15 -6.74 2.46
CA TYR A 110 -6.16 -5.76 2.08
C TYR A 110 -7.23 -5.62 3.15
N MET A 111 -7.84 -4.44 3.18
CA MET A 111 -9.05 -4.17 3.93
C MET A 111 -10.18 -3.83 2.96
N GLN A 112 -11.33 -4.47 3.14
CA GLN A 112 -12.53 -4.24 2.38
C GLN A 112 -13.65 -3.78 3.32
N VAL A 113 -14.23 -2.63 3.05
CA VAL A 113 -15.30 -2.03 3.87
C VAL A 113 -16.61 -2.07 3.10
N PHE A 114 -17.60 -2.70 3.69
CA PHE A 114 -18.97 -2.80 3.15
C PHE A 114 -19.86 -1.75 3.85
N THR A 115 -20.47 -0.88 3.07
CA THR A 115 -21.31 0.20 3.60
C THR A 115 -22.75 0.07 3.18
N LYS A 116 -23.68 0.61 3.99
CA LYS A 116 -25.13 0.58 3.72
C LYS A 116 -25.49 1.33 2.43
N ARG A 117 -24.78 2.42 2.11
CA ARG A 117 -25.09 3.29 0.96
C ARG A 117 -24.75 2.69 -0.39
N THR A 118 -23.86 1.73 -0.44
CA THR A 118 -23.40 1.13 -1.70
C THR A 118 -23.61 -0.37 -1.70
N LYS A 119 -24.80 -0.80 -2.11
CA LYS A 119 -25.11 -2.24 -2.30
C LYS A 119 -24.15 -2.95 -3.29
N LYS A 120 -23.46 -2.20 -4.16
CA LYS A 120 -22.62 -2.75 -5.23
C LYS A 120 -21.11 -2.39 -5.18
N ARG A 121 -20.66 -1.45 -4.36
CA ARG A 121 -19.23 -1.06 -4.32
C ARG A 121 -18.70 -1.11 -2.89
N THR A 122 -17.96 -2.13 -2.64
CA THR A 122 -17.10 -2.25 -1.47
C THR A 122 -15.83 -1.47 -1.70
N TRP A 123 -15.35 -0.77 -0.67
CA TRP A 123 -14.01 -0.20 -0.72
C TRP A 123 -13.00 -1.31 -0.45
N GLN A 124 -12.08 -1.49 -1.35
CA GLN A 124 -10.97 -2.42 -1.13
C GLN A 124 -9.66 -1.66 -1.30
N TYR A 125 -8.88 -1.65 -0.25
CA TYR A 125 -7.57 -1.00 -0.22
C TYR A 125 -6.52 -1.94 0.32
N VAL A 126 -5.34 -1.87 -0.29
CA VAL A 126 -4.15 -2.53 0.23
C VAL A 126 -3.69 -1.77 1.47
N ILE A 127 -3.52 -2.47 2.59
CA ILE A 127 -3.13 -1.90 3.89
C ILE A 127 -1.70 -2.28 4.27
N ASP A 128 -0.79 -2.19 3.32
CA ASP A 128 0.62 -2.59 3.49
C ASP A 128 1.34 -1.77 4.58
N LEU A 129 0.86 -0.57 4.87
CA LEU A 129 1.41 0.23 5.98
C LEU A 129 0.88 -0.13 7.37
N VAL A 130 -0.02 -1.08 7.50
CA VAL A 130 -0.40 -1.61 8.81
C VAL A 130 0.63 -2.66 9.24
N ASN A 131 1.09 -2.55 10.49
CA ASN A 131 2.04 -3.52 11.02
C ASN A 131 1.37 -4.91 11.12
N PRO A 132 1.97 -5.98 10.55
CA PRO A 132 1.41 -7.34 10.68
C PRO A 132 1.14 -7.78 12.11
N LYS A 133 1.95 -7.34 13.07
CA LYS A 133 1.76 -7.63 14.50
C LYS A 133 0.51 -6.96 15.09
N SER A 134 0.05 -5.86 14.48
CA SER A 134 -1.09 -5.09 14.97
C SER A 134 -2.42 -5.48 14.31
N TYR A 135 -2.45 -6.49 13.43
CA TYR A 135 -3.71 -6.88 12.79
C TYR A 135 -4.76 -7.40 13.76
N ASN A 136 -4.36 -8.23 14.73
CA ASN A 136 -5.30 -8.75 15.73
C ASN A 136 -5.88 -7.61 16.57
N GLU A 137 -5.03 -6.70 17.04
CA GLU A 137 -5.44 -5.51 17.77
C GLU A 137 -6.37 -4.61 16.94
N LEU A 138 -6.05 -4.36 15.67
CA LEU A 138 -6.91 -3.62 14.75
C LEU A 138 -8.30 -4.27 14.61
N ILE A 139 -8.34 -5.61 14.47
CA ILE A 139 -9.59 -6.36 14.33
C ILE A 139 -10.42 -6.26 15.60
N GLU A 140 -9.80 -6.40 16.78
CA GLU A 140 -10.49 -6.28 18.07
C GLU A 140 -11.02 -4.87 18.29
N ASP A 141 -10.25 -3.84 17.97
CA ASP A 141 -10.69 -2.46 18.07
C ASP A 141 -11.87 -2.13 17.14
N ILE A 142 -11.89 -2.71 15.92
CA ILE A 142 -13.04 -2.55 15.01
C ILE A 142 -14.25 -3.28 15.56
N LYS A 143 -14.10 -4.49 16.10
CA LYS A 143 -15.18 -5.25 16.74
C LYS A 143 -15.72 -4.52 17.97
N ALA A 144 -14.87 -3.90 18.77
CA ALA A 144 -15.28 -3.09 19.93
C ALA A 144 -16.14 -1.88 19.55
N LYS A 145 -16.07 -1.43 18.28
CA LYS A 145 -16.98 -0.41 17.72
C LYS A 145 -18.31 -0.98 17.22
N GLY A 146 -18.60 -2.27 17.48
CA GLY A 146 -19.85 -2.93 17.08
C GLY A 146 -19.89 -3.35 15.60
N ILE A 147 -18.75 -3.38 14.91
CA ILE A 147 -18.66 -3.73 13.49
C ILE A 147 -18.24 -5.18 13.33
N PRO A 148 -19.01 -6.02 12.59
CA PRO A 148 -18.62 -7.38 12.28
C PRO A 148 -17.33 -7.38 11.40
N VAL A 149 -16.32 -8.16 11.81
CA VAL A 149 -15.07 -8.30 11.06
C VAL A 149 -14.91 -9.73 10.59
N GLU A 150 -14.80 -9.90 9.27
CA GLU A 150 -14.44 -11.16 8.63
C GLU A 150 -12.93 -11.19 8.35
N THR A 151 -12.28 -12.29 8.68
CA THR A 151 -10.87 -12.50 8.36
C THR A 151 -10.71 -13.55 7.27
N LYS A 152 -9.80 -13.31 6.31
CA LYS A 152 -9.50 -14.30 5.27
C LYS A 152 -8.00 -14.54 5.19
N ARG A 153 -7.54 -15.73 5.58
CA ARG A 153 -6.14 -16.19 5.49
C ARG A 153 -5.11 -15.26 6.16
N LEU A 154 -5.53 -14.42 7.09
CA LEU A 154 -4.65 -13.46 7.75
C LEU A 154 -3.62 -14.16 8.64
N GLU A 155 -3.99 -15.28 9.26
CA GLU A 155 -3.10 -16.12 10.07
C GLU A 155 -1.92 -16.66 9.25
N CYS A 156 -2.18 -17.03 7.98
CA CYS A 156 -1.13 -17.47 7.08
C CYS A 156 -0.15 -16.33 6.77
N PHE A 157 -0.67 -15.12 6.59
CA PHE A 157 0.16 -13.93 6.36
C PHE A 157 1.03 -13.60 7.58
N THR A 158 0.46 -13.63 8.79
CA THR A 158 1.21 -13.36 10.03
C THR A 158 2.26 -14.42 10.34
N LYS A 159 2.01 -15.69 9.94
CA LYS A 159 3.02 -16.77 10.04
C LYS A 159 4.16 -16.60 9.02
N TYR A 160 3.83 -16.20 7.80
CA TYR A 160 4.83 -15.90 6.75
C TYR A 160 5.69 -14.68 7.13
N TYR A 161 5.09 -13.76 7.85
CA TYR A 161 5.66 -12.51 8.32
C TYR A 161 6.18 -12.62 9.77
N LYS A 162 6.83 -13.70 10.13
CA LYS A 162 7.68 -13.67 11.32
C LYS A 162 8.79 -12.67 11.02
N PRO A 163 8.86 -11.52 11.70
CA PRO A 163 10.03 -10.65 11.60
C PRO A 163 11.20 -11.52 11.97
N GLY A 164 12.18 -11.59 11.09
CA GLY A 164 13.31 -12.50 11.18
C GLY A 164 13.87 -12.62 12.58
N LYS A 165 14.21 -13.86 12.91
CA LYS A 165 15.15 -14.14 13.96
C LYS A 165 16.45 -13.40 13.69
#